data_11b27d3bdfe385f6ec25e73e1ec2877c
#
_entry.id   11b27d3bdfe385f6ec25e73e1ec2877c
#
_cell.length_a   1.000
_cell.length_b   1.000
_cell.length_c   1.000
_cell.angle_alpha   90.00
_cell.angle_beta   90.00
_cell.angle_gamma   90.00
#
_symmetry.space_group_name_H-M   'P 1'
#
loop_
_entity.id
_entity.type
_entity.pdbx_description
1 polymer ?
#
loop_
_entity_poly.entity_id
_entity_poly.type
_entity_poly.pdbx_seq_one_letter_code
_entity_poly.pdbx_strand_id
1 'polypeptide(L)'
;MKDLKDLVRPNVWNLKPYSSARDEFHGDASVFLDANENPWNVPYNRYPDPLQWKLKDRLAVLKGVDRNSIFLGNGSDEAIDLVIRAFCEPGLDSVVTISPSYGMYEVAANVNNVECRKVSLDENFDLDADRVLESADEWTKVIFLCSPNNPSGNSLDRGSIYKILKNYEGIVVIDEAYICLLYTSD
;
A
#
# COMPACT_ATOMS: atom_id res chain seq x y z
N MET A 1 -3.44 17.30 -9.80
CA MET A 1 -3.07 15.91 -9.43
C MET A 1 -2.29 15.34 -10.60
N LYS A 2 -1.09 14.83 -10.38
CA LYS A 2 -0.29 14.18 -11.41
C LYS A 2 -0.97 12.89 -11.89
N ASP A 3 -0.73 12.51 -13.15
CA ASP A 3 -1.17 11.18 -13.63
C ASP A 3 -0.39 10.08 -12.91
N LEU A 4 -1.02 8.93 -12.69
CA LEU A 4 -0.38 7.77 -12.04
C LEU A 4 0.91 7.36 -12.78
N LYS A 5 0.91 7.46 -14.10
CA LYS A 5 2.09 7.19 -14.94
C LYS A 5 3.29 8.06 -14.58
N ASP A 6 3.05 9.30 -14.16
CA ASP A 6 4.11 10.26 -13.83
C ASP A 6 4.63 10.05 -12.39
N LEU A 7 3.91 9.29 -11.58
CA LEU A 7 4.27 8.96 -10.20
C LEU A 7 5.01 7.63 -10.09
N VAL A 8 4.67 6.66 -10.95
CA VAL A 8 5.28 5.33 -10.93
C VAL A 8 6.66 5.38 -11.57
N ARG A 9 7.62 4.65 -11.01
CA ARG A 9 8.95 4.47 -11.60
C ARG A 9 8.82 3.95 -13.04
N PRO A 10 9.54 4.52 -14.02
CA PRO A 10 9.39 4.16 -15.44
C PRO A 10 9.64 2.69 -15.74
N ASN A 11 10.61 2.06 -15.05
CA ASN A 11 10.91 0.64 -15.20
C ASN A 11 9.75 -0.23 -14.68
N VAL A 12 9.07 0.18 -13.61
CA VAL A 12 7.91 -0.51 -13.05
C VAL A 12 6.70 -0.35 -13.96
N TRP A 13 6.45 0.88 -14.45
CA TRP A 13 5.37 1.15 -15.40
C TRP A 13 5.45 0.32 -16.68
N ASN A 14 6.65 0.10 -17.18
CA ASN A 14 6.91 -0.65 -18.41
C ASN A 14 7.05 -2.16 -18.20
N LEU A 15 6.93 -2.67 -16.97
CA LEU A 15 6.99 -4.10 -16.70
C LEU A 15 5.83 -4.83 -17.41
N LYS A 16 6.18 -5.90 -18.10
CA LYS A 16 5.19 -6.88 -18.56
C LYS A 16 4.95 -7.87 -17.43
N PRO A 17 3.72 -7.95 -16.91
CA PRO A 17 3.40 -8.96 -15.90
C PRO A 17 3.73 -10.36 -16.43
N TYR A 18 4.20 -11.21 -15.53
CA TYR A 18 4.29 -12.64 -15.85
C TYR A 18 2.88 -13.19 -16.01
N SER A 19 2.62 -13.87 -17.14
CA SER A 19 1.40 -14.60 -17.39
C SER A 19 1.69 -16.10 -17.32
N SER A 20 0.92 -16.84 -16.57
CA SER A 20 0.98 -18.29 -16.53
C SER A 20 0.00 -18.90 -17.53
N ALA A 21 0.25 -20.15 -17.96
CA ALA A 21 -0.68 -20.87 -18.81
C ALA A 21 -2.08 -20.98 -18.16
N ARG A 22 -2.16 -20.95 -16.82
CA ARG A 22 -3.40 -20.96 -16.07
C ARG A 22 -4.16 -19.63 -16.19
N ASP A 23 -3.45 -18.49 -16.24
CA ASP A 23 -4.07 -17.16 -16.41
C ASP A 23 -4.65 -17.00 -17.82
N GLU A 24 -4.04 -17.66 -18.80
CA GLU A 24 -4.48 -17.60 -20.20
C GLU A 24 -5.64 -18.56 -20.48
N PHE A 25 -5.86 -19.56 -19.63
CA PHE A 25 -6.94 -20.53 -19.81
C PHE A 25 -8.24 -20.07 -19.14
N HIS A 26 -9.26 -19.85 -19.97
CA HIS A 26 -10.61 -19.53 -19.53
C HIS A 26 -11.55 -20.68 -19.87
N GLY A 27 -11.96 -21.45 -18.87
CA GLY A 27 -12.89 -22.56 -19.05
C GLY A 27 -12.74 -23.65 -18.00
N ASP A 28 -13.56 -24.70 -18.15
CA ASP A 28 -13.48 -25.90 -17.31
C ASP A 28 -12.71 -26.99 -18.04
N ALA A 29 -11.78 -27.63 -17.33
CA ALA A 29 -11.07 -28.80 -17.79
C ALA A 29 -11.11 -29.90 -16.73
N SER A 30 -11.27 -31.14 -17.17
CA SER A 30 -11.19 -32.31 -16.28
C SER A 30 -9.73 -32.70 -15.97
N VAL A 31 -8.79 -32.33 -16.83
CA VAL A 31 -7.37 -32.63 -16.69
C VAL A 31 -6.54 -31.38 -17.00
N PHE A 32 -5.62 -31.05 -16.11
CA PHE A 32 -4.67 -29.94 -16.26
C PHE A 32 -3.25 -30.50 -16.34
N LEU A 33 -2.51 -30.20 -17.43
CA LEU A 33 -1.15 -30.67 -17.66
C LEU A 33 -0.13 -29.51 -17.81
N ASP A 34 -0.57 -28.32 -17.50
CA ASP A 34 0.12 -27.05 -17.76
C ASP A 34 1.18 -26.66 -16.72
N ALA A 35 1.06 -27.13 -15.48
CA ALA A 35 1.84 -26.59 -14.37
C ALA A 35 2.54 -27.63 -13.48
N ASN A 36 2.64 -28.88 -13.92
CA ASN A 36 3.23 -29.99 -13.13
C ASN A 36 2.65 -30.09 -11.70
N GLU A 37 1.36 -29.85 -11.56
CA GLU A 37 0.69 -29.91 -10.28
C GLU A 37 0.57 -31.34 -9.77
N ASN A 38 0.49 -31.49 -8.43
CA ASN A 38 0.26 -32.79 -7.83
C ASN A 38 -1.10 -33.35 -8.32
N PRO A 39 -1.12 -34.57 -8.92
CA PRO A 39 -2.33 -35.15 -9.49
C PRO A 39 -3.34 -35.63 -8.44
N TRP A 40 -2.90 -35.80 -7.20
CA TRP A 40 -3.78 -36.26 -6.13
C TRP A 40 -4.71 -35.15 -5.66
N ASN A 41 -6.01 -35.41 -5.68
CA ASN A 41 -7.02 -34.44 -5.24
C ASN A 41 -6.98 -34.24 -3.74
N VAL A 42 -6.18 -33.28 -3.30
CA VAL A 42 -6.13 -32.73 -1.96
C VAL A 42 -6.45 -31.23 -2.02
N PRO A 43 -6.95 -30.59 -0.95
CA PRO A 43 -7.46 -29.22 -1.00
C PRO A 43 -6.47 -28.18 -1.57
N TYR A 44 -5.18 -28.46 -1.55
CA TYR A 44 -4.11 -27.50 -1.86
C TYR A 44 -3.17 -27.98 -2.97
N ASN A 45 -3.63 -28.88 -3.85
CA ASN A 45 -2.81 -29.43 -4.92
C ASN A 45 -2.74 -28.57 -6.19
N ARG A 46 -3.49 -27.50 -6.26
CA ARG A 46 -3.54 -26.57 -7.39
C ARG A 46 -2.89 -25.24 -7.05
N TYR A 47 -2.22 -24.64 -8.04
CA TYR A 47 -1.79 -23.26 -7.92
C TYR A 47 -2.99 -22.34 -7.67
N PRO A 48 -2.90 -21.38 -6.73
CA PRO A 48 -3.95 -20.41 -6.51
C PRO A 48 -4.06 -19.46 -7.69
N ASP A 49 -5.22 -18.82 -7.81
CA ASP A 49 -5.40 -17.67 -8.70
C ASP A 49 -4.45 -16.53 -8.25
N PRO A 50 -3.46 -16.13 -9.05
CA PRO A 50 -2.45 -15.15 -8.66
C PRO A 50 -3.05 -13.75 -8.46
N LEU A 51 -4.23 -13.50 -9.04
CA LEU A 51 -4.93 -12.22 -8.93
C LEU A 51 -6.05 -12.23 -7.88
N GLN A 52 -6.35 -13.39 -7.28
CA GLN A 52 -7.34 -13.59 -6.21
C GLN A 52 -8.72 -13.00 -6.53
N TRP A 53 -9.19 -13.14 -7.75
CA TRP A 53 -10.43 -12.51 -8.24
C TRP A 53 -11.64 -12.78 -7.37
N LYS A 54 -11.85 -14.04 -6.96
CA LYS A 54 -13.02 -14.39 -6.11
C LYS A 54 -13.05 -13.65 -4.79
N LEU A 55 -11.88 -13.39 -4.18
CA LEU A 55 -11.77 -12.63 -2.94
C LEU A 55 -11.94 -11.15 -3.20
N LYS A 56 -11.29 -10.63 -4.25
CA LYS A 56 -11.42 -9.22 -4.65
C LYS A 56 -12.84 -8.83 -4.99
N ASP A 57 -13.60 -9.70 -5.68
CA ASP A 57 -15.01 -9.44 -5.99
C ASP A 57 -15.85 -9.26 -4.72
N ARG A 58 -15.61 -10.07 -3.68
CA ARG A 58 -16.30 -9.91 -2.39
C ARG A 58 -15.89 -8.64 -1.65
N LEU A 59 -14.59 -8.34 -1.64
CA LEU A 59 -14.08 -7.12 -1.00
C LEU A 59 -14.53 -5.86 -1.72
N ALA A 60 -14.60 -5.88 -3.05
CA ALA A 60 -15.09 -4.76 -3.85
C ALA A 60 -16.51 -4.36 -3.45
N VAL A 61 -17.42 -5.34 -3.30
CA VAL A 61 -18.78 -5.10 -2.82
C VAL A 61 -18.78 -4.57 -1.38
N LEU A 62 -17.98 -5.17 -0.50
CA LEU A 62 -17.93 -4.78 0.92
C LEU A 62 -17.40 -3.36 1.11
N LYS A 63 -16.37 -2.98 0.33
CA LYS A 63 -15.69 -1.69 0.43
C LYS A 63 -16.25 -0.62 -0.51
N GLY A 64 -17.13 -0.96 -1.44
CA GLY A 64 -17.70 -0.04 -2.42
C GLY A 64 -16.66 0.51 -3.41
N VAL A 65 -15.68 -0.30 -3.79
CA VAL A 65 -14.60 0.08 -4.71
C VAL A 65 -14.50 -0.90 -5.88
N ASP A 66 -13.85 -0.49 -6.97
CA ASP A 66 -13.56 -1.41 -8.08
C ASP A 66 -12.56 -2.49 -7.65
N ARG A 67 -12.79 -3.75 -8.08
CA ARG A 67 -11.90 -4.87 -7.77
C ARG A 67 -10.47 -4.67 -8.27
N ASN A 68 -10.29 -3.93 -9.35
CA ASN A 68 -8.97 -3.59 -9.89
C ASN A 68 -8.21 -2.58 -9.03
N SER A 69 -8.89 -1.90 -8.11
CA SER A 69 -8.30 -1.01 -7.11
C SER A 69 -7.92 -1.72 -5.82
N ILE A 70 -8.01 -3.06 -5.79
CA ILE A 70 -7.69 -3.86 -4.60
C ILE A 70 -6.40 -4.64 -4.84
N PHE A 71 -5.44 -4.45 -3.96
CA PHE A 71 -4.27 -5.30 -3.79
C PHE A 71 -4.44 -6.12 -2.51
N LEU A 72 -4.08 -7.41 -2.54
CA LEU A 72 -4.11 -8.30 -1.38
C LEU A 72 -2.69 -8.79 -1.10
N GLY A 73 -2.19 -8.47 0.07
CA GLY A 73 -0.84 -8.83 0.51
C GLY A 73 -0.84 -9.50 1.90
N ASN A 74 0.35 -9.87 2.34
CA ASN A 74 0.59 -10.46 3.66
C ASN A 74 0.77 -9.36 4.72
N GLY A 75 -0.32 -8.77 5.14
CA GLY A 75 -0.32 -7.62 6.04
C GLY A 75 0.02 -6.31 5.36
N SER A 76 0.04 -5.22 6.14
CA SER A 76 0.39 -3.89 5.65
C SER A 76 1.87 -3.77 5.26
N ASP A 77 2.76 -4.54 5.87
CA ASP A 77 4.20 -4.47 5.61
C ASP A 77 4.56 -4.77 4.16
N GLU A 78 3.91 -5.78 3.55
CA GLU A 78 4.10 -6.06 2.13
C GLU A 78 3.59 -4.91 1.24
N ALA A 79 2.45 -4.32 1.59
CA ALA A 79 1.91 -3.18 0.86
C ALA A 79 2.81 -1.94 0.98
N ILE A 80 3.35 -1.65 2.17
CA ILE A 80 4.30 -0.55 2.42
C ILE A 80 5.54 -0.71 1.56
N ASP A 81 6.17 -1.90 1.59
CA ASP A 81 7.38 -2.19 0.80
C ASP A 81 7.10 -2.07 -0.70
N LEU A 82 5.99 -2.62 -1.20
CA LEU A 82 5.63 -2.53 -2.61
C LEU A 82 5.32 -1.11 -3.07
N VAL A 83 4.69 -0.29 -2.24
CA VAL A 83 4.47 1.13 -2.55
C VAL A 83 5.81 1.85 -2.72
N ILE A 84 6.75 1.66 -1.80
CA ILE A 84 8.08 2.26 -1.91
C ILE A 84 8.77 1.79 -3.20
N ARG A 85 8.78 0.50 -3.49
CA ARG A 85 9.38 -0.07 -4.72
C ARG A 85 8.74 0.44 -6.00
N ALA A 86 7.43 0.68 -5.99
CA ALA A 86 6.71 1.12 -7.18
C ALA A 86 6.92 2.61 -7.50
N PHE A 87 7.05 3.45 -6.46
CA PHE A 87 7.01 4.90 -6.63
C PHE A 87 8.35 5.60 -6.35
N CYS A 88 9.25 5.02 -5.54
CA CYS A 88 10.49 5.67 -5.14
C CYS A 88 11.71 5.10 -5.86
N GLU A 89 12.50 5.94 -6.50
CA GLU A 89 13.79 5.56 -7.09
C GLU A 89 14.85 5.50 -5.98
N PRO A 90 15.52 4.34 -5.76
CA PRO A 90 16.52 4.18 -4.72
C PRO A 90 17.67 5.18 -4.82
N GLY A 91 18.07 5.76 -3.68
CA GLY A 91 19.15 6.72 -3.61
C GLY A 91 18.85 8.11 -4.15
N LEU A 92 17.62 8.34 -4.62
CA LEU A 92 17.19 9.62 -5.18
C LEU A 92 15.96 10.16 -4.44
N ASP A 93 14.91 9.33 -4.33
CA ASP A 93 13.63 9.75 -3.81
C ASP A 93 13.53 9.60 -2.28
N SER A 94 12.52 10.23 -1.71
CA SER A 94 12.23 10.20 -0.28
C SER A 94 10.77 9.85 -0.01
N VAL A 95 10.53 9.43 1.23
CA VAL A 95 9.19 9.31 1.82
C VAL A 95 9.11 10.18 3.08
N VAL A 96 7.90 10.63 3.41
CA VAL A 96 7.62 11.35 4.64
C VAL A 96 6.72 10.48 5.52
N THR A 97 6.99 10.44 6.81
CA THR A 97 6.12 9.82 7.82
C THR A 97 6.03 10.69 9.06
N ILE A 98 5.03 10.44 9.88
CA ILE A 98 4.88 11.08 11.19
C ILE A 98 5.69 10.36 12.27
N SER A 99 6.00 11.03 13.38
CA SER A 99 6.75 10.46 14.51
C SER A 99 6.22 11.00 15.84
N PRO A 100 5.98 10.13 16.85
CA PRO A 100 6.15 8.68 16.80
C PRO A 100 5.10 8.00 15.93
N SER A 101 5.50 6.97 15.17
CA SER A 101 4.58 6.15 14.38
C SER A 101 5.17 4.75 14.14
N TYR A 102 4.48 3.93 13.32
CA TYR A 102 4.88 2.57 13.03
C TYR A 102 6.26 2.50 12.36
N GLY A 103 7.18 1.75 12.96
CA GLY A 103 8.59 1.73 12.58
C GLY A 103 8.88 1.12 11.21
N MET A 104 7.96 0.32 10.65
CA MET A 104 8.19 -0.35 9.36
C MET A 104 8.26 0.59 8.17
N TYR A 105 7.72 1.79 8.24
CA TYR A 105 7.91 2.80 7.17
C TYR A 105 9.38 3.12 6.98
N GLU A 106 10.10 3.38 8.07
CA GLU A 106 11.54 3.63 8.04
C GLU A 106 12.34 2.40 7.64
N VAL A 107 11.99 1.22 8.17
CA VAL A 107 12.66 -0.04 7.84
C VAL A 107 12.52 -0.33 6.34
N ALA A 108 11.32 -0.26 5.79
CA ALA A 108 11.06 -0.50 4.37
C ALA A 108 11.77 0.54 3.48
N ALA A 109 11.77 1.82 3.87
CA ALA A 109 12.49 2.86 3.16
C ALA A 109 14.00 2.58 3.13
N ASN A 110 14.59 2.25 4.29
CA ASN A 110 16.02 1.94 4.40
C ASN A 110 16.43 0.71 3.59
N VAL A 111 15.62 -0.36 3.62
CA VAL A 111 15.86 -1.58 2.79
C VAL A 111 15.88 -1.24 1.31
N ASN A 112 15.06 -0.28 0.88
CA ASN A 112 14.97 0.16 -0.50
C ASN A 112 15.94 1.32 -0.84
N ASN A 113 16.82 1.72 0.09
CA ASN A 113 17.72 2.87 -0.08
C ASN A 113 16.98 4.16 -0.45
N VAL A 114 15.86 4.43 0.25
CA VAL A 114 15.01 5.61 0.10
C VAL A 114 15.07 6.42 1.39
N GLU A 115 15.26 7.73 1.29
CA GLU A 115 15.28 8.62 2.46
C GLU A 115 13.93 8.60 3.18
N CYS A 116 13.93 8.45 4.50
CA CYS A 116 12.72 8.53 5.32
C CYS A 116 12.77 9.78 6.21
N ARG A 117 11.98 10.78 5.88
CA ARG A 117 11.84 12.03 6.64
C ARG A 117 10.72 11.90 7.66
N LYS A 118 11.01 12.28 8.90
CA LYS A 118 10.04 12.17 10.01
C LYS A 118 9.57 13.55 10.45
N VAL A 119 8.27 13.74 10.51
CA VAL A 119 7.62 14.93 11.04
C VAL A 119 7.04 14.61 12.41
N SER A 120 7.53 15.30 13.44
CA SER A 120 7.02 15.07 14.80
C SER A 120 5.58 15.51 14.92
N LEU A 121 4.76 14.65 15.51
CA LEU A 121 3.46 15.02 16.05
C LEU A 121 3.66 16.02 17.21
N ASP A 122 2.62 16.75 17.57
CA ASP A 122 2.68 17.65 18.70
C ASP A 122 2.61 16.92 20.07
N GLU A 123 2.51 17.66 21.17
CA GLU A 123 2.45 17.09 22.53
C GLU A 123 1.17 16.27 22.80
N ASN A 124 0.11 16.48 22.01
CA ASN A 124 -1.15 15.74 22.06
C ASN A 124 -1.20 14.60 21.04
N PHE A 125 -0.10 14.35 20.32
CA PHE A 125 -0.02 13.46 19.17
C PHE A 125 -0.91 13.87 17.99
N ASP A 126 -1.19 15.15 17.86
CA ASP A 126 -1.95 15.69 16.74
C ASP A 126 -1.06 15.95 15.51
N LEU A 127 -1.67 15.82 14.33
CA LEU A 127 -1.02 15.99 13.03
C LEU A 127 -1.00 17.45 12.61
N ASP A 128 0.19 18.00 12.42
CA ASP A 128 0.38 19.29 11.76
C ASP A 128 0.57 19.09 10.23
N ALA A 129 -0.49 19.37 9.48
CA ALA A 129 -0.49 19.20 8.03
C ALA A 129 0.48 20.15 7.31
N ASP A 130 0.71 21.36 7.85
CA ASP A 130 1.65 22.31 7.23
C ASP A 130 3.08 21.80 7.35
N ARG A 131 3.48 21.32 8.51
CA ARG A 131 4.81 20.74 8.72
C ARG A 131 5.05 19.50 7.85
N VAL A 132 4.02 18.67 7.63
CA VAL A 132 4.13 17.52 6.72
C VAL A 132 4.35 18.00 5.30
N LEU A 133 3.58 18.99 4.83
CA LEU A 133 3.71 19.55 3.48
C LEU A 133 5.06 20.28 3.28
N GLU A 134 5.55 20.99 4.28
CA GLU A 134 6.85 21.67 4.27
C GLU A 134 8.04 20.69 4.24
N SER A 135 7.86 19.48 4.78
CA SER A 135 8.90 18.43 4.77
C SER A 135 8.97 17.69 3.43
N ALA A 136 7.96 17.84 2.59
CA ALA A 136 7.89 17.24 1.26
C ALA A 136 8.47 18.19 0.21
N ASP A 137 9.28 17.63 -0.69
CA ASP A 137 9.88 18.34 -1.81
C ASP A 137 9.62 17.58 -3.13
N GLU A 138 10.29 17.97 -4.19
CA GLU A 138 10.18 17.35 -5.51
C GLU A 138 10.61 15.88 -5.57
N TRP A 139 11.46 15.46 -4.61
CA TRP A 139 11.94 14.08 -4.47
C TRP A 139 11.06 13.23 -3.57
N THR A 140 10.15 13.84 -2.84
CA THR A 140 9.19 13.11 -2.00
C THR A 140 8.13 12.47 -2.88
N LYS A 141 8.00 11.13 -2.81
CA LYS A 141 7.02 10.37 -3.61
C LYS A 141 5.84 9.89 -2.80
N VAL A 142 6.06 9.57 -1.52
CA VAL A 142 5.04 8.98 -0.66
C VAL A 142 5.01 9.65 0.70
N ILE A 143 3.81 9.95 1.20
CA ILE A 143 3.55 10.34 2.58
C ILE A 143 2.78 9.21 3.25
N PHE A 144 3.30 8.65 4.36
CA PHE A 144 2.63 7.63 5.16
C PHE A 144 2.01 8.26 6.41
N LEU A 145 0.72 8.04 6.61
CA LEU A 145 -0.06 8.50 7.75
C LEU A 145 -0.76 7.31 8.40
N CYS A 146 -0.36 6.95 9.62
CA CYS A 146 -1.00 5.89 10.40
C CYS A 146 -2.19 6.46 11.18
N SER A 147 -3.40 5.97 10.93
CA SER A 147 -4.61 6.44 11.60
C SER A 147 -5.66 5.33 11.71
N PRO A 148 -5.93 4.79 12.91
CA PRO A 148 -5.36 5.15 14.21
C PRO A 148 -3.86 4.93 14.29
N ASN A 149 -3.16 5.85 14.98
CA ASN A 149 -1.70 5.82 15.01
C ASN A 149 -1.17 4.79 16.02
N ASN A 150 -0.13 4.09 15.66
CA ASN A 150 0.67 3.25 16.54
C ASN A 150 2.01 3.99 16.83
N PRO A 151 2.38 4.35 18.10
CA PRO A 151 1.83 3.78 19.33
C PRO A 151 0.81 4.65 20.08
N SER A 152 0.48 5.85 19.61
CA SER A 152 -0.31 6.81 20.38
C SER A 152 -1.80 6.44 20.53
N GLY A 153 -2.33 5.62 19.59
CA GLY A 153 -3.69 5.08 19.65
C GLY A 153 -4.79 6.05 19.18
N ASN A 154 -4.47 7.32 18.97
CA ASN A 154 -5.41 8.33 18.49
C ASN A 154 -5.62 8.27 16.97
N SER A 155 -6.79 8.70 16.52
CA SER A 155 -7.04 8.98 15.11
C SER A 155 -6.51 10.36 14.75
N LEU A 156 -5.87 10.48 13.61
CA LEU A 156 -5.45 11.77 13.08
C LEU A 156 -6.67 12.59 12.63
N ASP A 157 -6.58 13.92 12.79
CA ASP A 157 -7.64 14.81 12.35
C ASP A 157 -7.90 14.71 10.85
N ARG A 158 -9.16 14.49 10.48
CA ARG A 158 -9.55 14.34 9.07
C ARG A 158 -9.33 15.61 8.27
N GLY A 159 -9.49 16.80 8.87
CA GLY A 159 -9.23 18.07 8.20
C GLY A 159 -7.77 18.20 7.78
N SER A 160 -6.85 17.81 8.67
CA SER A 160 -5.41 17.76 8.40
C SER A 160 -5.05 16.77 7.30
N ILE A 161 -5.65 15.57 7.33
CA ILE A 161 -5.48 14.57 6.25
C ILE A 161 -5.97 15.14 4.91
N TYR A 162 -7.17 15.72 4.87
CA TYR A 162 -7.71 16.33 3.64
C TYR A 162 -6.85 17.50 3.14
N LYS A 163 -6.27 18.28 4.03
CA LYS A 163 -5.36 19.36 3.67
C LYS A 163 -4.12 18.81 2.95
N ILE A 164 -3.53 17.72 3.46
CA ILE A 164 -2.40 17.05 2.81
C ILE A 164 -2.83 16.50 1.44
N LEU A 165 -3.92 15.75 1.37
CA LEU A 165 -4.43 15.17 0.11
C LEU A 165 -4.71 16.23 -0.97
N LYS A 166 -5.11 17.44 -0.58
CA LYS A 166 -5.43 18.52 -1.51
C LYS A 166 -4.18 19.26 -2.02
N ASN A 167 -3.13 19.33 -1.21
CA ASN A 167 -1.97 20.18 -1.49
C ASN A 167 -0.70 19.40 -1.82
N TYR A 168 -0.74 18.07 -1.73
CA TYR A 168 0.36 17.21 -2.13
C TYR A 168 0.04 16.48 -3.45
N GLU A 169 0.97 16.47 -4.39
CA GLU A 169 0.76 15.88 -5.71
C GLU A 169 1.31 14.45 -5.86
N GLY A 170 1.92 13.89 -4.81
CA GLY A 170 2.42 12.51 -4.77
C GLY A 170 1.38 11.53 -4.19
N ILE A 171 1.87 10.40 -3.72
CA ILE A 171 1.04 9.35 -3.11
C ILE A 171 0.87 9.61 -1.62
N VAL A 172 -0.35 9.58 -1.12
CA VAL A 172 -0.64 9.58 0.32
C VAL A 172 -1.22 8.21 0.69
N VAL A 173 -0.56 7.55 1.61
CA VAL A 173 -0.99 6.26 2.17
C VAL A 173 -1.57 6.50 3.55
N ILE A 174 -2.83 6.14 3.73
CA ILE A 174 -3.48 6.11 5.04
C ILE A 174 -3.45 4.67 5.53
N ASP A 175 -2.66 4.42 6.55
CA ASP A 175 -2.57 3.08 7.15
C ASP A 175 -3.63 2.93 8.23
N GLU A 176 -4.64 2.14 7.92
CA GLU A 176 -5.80 1.88 8.77
C GLU A 176 -5.74 0.49 9.43
N ALA A 177 -4.53 -0.06 9.67
CA ALA A 177 -4.39 -1.39 10.29
C ALA A 177 -5.15 -1.54 11.60
N TYR A 178 -5.34 -0.45 12.35
CA TYR A 178 -6.05 -0.42 13.62
C TYR A 178 -7.46 0.17 13.56
N ILE A 179 -8.02 0.40 12.37
CA ILE A 179 -9.33 1.06 12.22
C ILE A 179 -10.47 0.35 12.96
N CYS A 180 -10.41 -0.98 13.07
CA CYS A 180 -11.44 -1.75 13.78
C CYS A 180 -11.42 -1.56 15.30
N LEU A 181 -10.36 -1.00 15.87
CA LEU A 181 -10.24 -0.79 17.32
C LEU A 181 -10.84 0.55 17.77
N LEU A 182 -11.22 1.43 16.86
CA LEU A 182 -11.89 2.70 17.18
C LEU A 182 -13.25 2.50 17.85
N TYR A 183 -13.88 1.34 17.72
CA TYR A 183 -15.18 1.04 18.34
C TYR A 183 -15.08 0.65 19.82
N THR A 184 -13.88 0.55 20.37
CA THR A 184 -13.65 0.11 21.76
C THR A 184 -13.35 1.28 22.72
N SER A 185 -13.40 2.51 22.25
CA SER A 185 -13.08 3.72 23.01
C SER A 185 -14.33 4.57 23.32
N ASP A 186 -15.39 3.94 23.88
CA ASP A 186 -16.48 4.61 24.58
C ASP A 186 -16.32 4.47 26.09
#